data_91eb334137c40ee6145ad0c8d76e576e
#
_entry.id   91eb334137c40ee6145ad0c8d76e576e
#
_cell.length_a   1.000
_cell.length_b   1.000
_cell.length_c   1.000
_cell.angle_alpha   90.00
_cell.angle_beta   90.00
_cell.angle_gamma   90.00
#
_symmetry.space_group_name_H-M   'P 1'
#
loop_
_entity.id
_entity.type
_entity.pdbx_description
1 polymer ?
#
loop_
_entity_poly.entity_id
_entity_poly.type
_entity_poly.pdbx_seq_one_letter_code
_entity_poly.pdbx_strand_id
1 'polypeptide(L)'
;MNKLKFIVVGFFVGLSLFLSQVNSAGLTYNYPLYPYSKDLSQTLTFKVMLRCALPDQISNLDMSLVANYLRQIDCITRGIPKIVVLGGFQQNGHDHTYPWWAPVDDSFTAPGRRKGKEALIWLMEEAKKYNTTCTFHVNPFDAYMDSEKWNFYEENDLLCRN
;
A
#
# COMPACT_ATOMS: atom_id res chain seq x y z
N MET A 1 -26.67 -10.08 2.47
CA MET A 1 -25.75 -10.37 1.34
C MET A 1 -25.28 -9.02 0.81
N ASN A 2 -24.08 -8.59 1.23
CA ASN A 2 -23.51 -7.33 0.76
C ASN A 2 -23.05 -7.55 -0.69
N LYS A 3 -23.67 -6.85 -1.62
CA LYS A 3 -23.27 -6.91 -3.02
C LYS A 3 -21.97 -6.11 -3.17
N LEU A 4 -20.90 -6.81 -3.49
CA LEU A 4 -19.64 -6.20 -3.90
C LEU A 4 -19.90 -5.44 -5.21
N LYS A 5 -19.60 -4.15 -5.23
CA LYS A 5 -19.65 -3.34 -6.44
C LYS A 5 -18.21 -3.03 -6.86
N PHE A 6 -17.86 -3.32 -8.10
CA PHE A 6 -16.52 -3.08 -8.63
C PHE A 6 -16.48 -1.77 -9.41
N ILE A 7 -15.42 -1.01 -9.26
CA ILE A 7 -15.11 0.13 -10.12
C ILE A 7 -14.21 -0.38 -11.24
N VAL A 8 -14.69 -0.41 -12.47
CA VAL A 8 -13.84 -0.58 -13.65
C VAL A 8 -13.45 0.81 -14.12
N VAL A 9 -12.31 1.29 -13.67
CA VAL A 9 -11.75 2.53 -14.20
C VAL A 9 -11.05 2.17 -15.50
N GLY A 10 -11.64 2.55 -16.62
CA GLY A 10 -11.11 2.34 -17.98
C GLY A 10 -9.81 3.11 -18.27
N PHE A 11 -8.85 3.07 -17.35
CA PHE A 11 -7.60 3.83 -17.43
C PHE A 11 -6.51 3.13 -18.26
N PHE A 12 -6.66 1.82 -18.54
CA PHE A 12 -5.59 1.05 -19.19
C PHE A 12 -5.50 1.25 -20.70
N VAL A 13 -6.58 1.57 -21.40
CA VAL A 13 -6.54 1.79 -22.86
C VAL A 13 -5.98 3.20 -23.17
N GLY A 14 -6.21 4.17 -22.28
CA GLY A 14 -5.66 5.52 -22.44
C GLY A 14 -4.16 5.62 -22.17
N LEU A 15 -3.64 4.81 -21.26
CA LEU A 15 -2.22 4.88 -20.87
C LEU A 15 -1.31 4.26 -21.92
N SER A 16 -1.72 3.16 -22.58
CA SER A 16 -0.94 2.55 -23.66
C SER A 16 -0.93 3.42 -24.93
N LEU A 17 -2.03 4.09 -25.24
CA LEU A 17 -2.11 5.03 -26.34
C LEU A 17 -1.34 6.33 -26.06
N PHE A 18 -1.32 6.77 -24.81
CA PHE A 18 -0.53 7.95 -24.41
C PHE A 18 0.98 7.67 -24.46
N LEU A 19 1.42 6.49 -24.07
CA LEU A 19 2.83 6.10 -24.17
C LEU A 19 3.30 5.94 -25.61
N SER A 20 2.43 5.47 -26.51
CA SER A 20 2.76 5.37 -27.93
C SER A 20 2.81 6.71 -28.65
N GLN A 21 2.00 7.69 -28.23
CA GLN A 21 2.03 9.06 -28.79
C GLN A 21 3.20 9.90 -28.24
N VAL A 22 3.61 9.68 -27.00
CA VAL A 22 4.77 10.37 -26.40
C VAL A 22 6.07 9.96 -27.10
N ASN A 23 6.19 8.72 -27.54
CA ASN A 23 7.35 8.25 -28.31
C ASN A 23 7.44 8.82 -29.72
N SER A 24 6.33 9.30 -30.30
CA SER A 24 6.33 9.88 -31.65
C SER A 24 6.63 11.38 -31.69
N ALA A 25 6.61 12.06 -30.53
CA ALA A 25 6.74 13.51 -30.43
C ALA A 25 8.15 14.00 -30.10
N GLY A 26 9.15 13.15 -30.02
CA GLY A 26 10.54 13.54 -29.76
C GLY A 26 10.75 14.26 -28.40
N LEU A 27 9.78 14.15 -27.50
CA LEU A 27 9.92 14.66 -26.14
C LEU A 27 10.87 13.72 -25.39
N THR A 28 12.15 14.07 -25.35
CA THR A 28 13.09 13.53 -24.38
C THR A 28 12.60 13.99 -22.99
N TYR A 29 11.76 13.18 -22.37
CA TYR A 29 11.50 13.30 -20.95
C TYR A 29 12.82 13.00 -20.24
N ASN A 30 13.53 14.03 -19.83
CA ASN A 30 14.52 13.92 -18.79
C ASN A 30 13.80 13.67 -17.45
N TYR A 31 13.12 12.53 -17.36
CA TYR A 31 12.87 11.98 -16.04
C TYR A 31 14.26 11.71 -15.44
N PRO A 32 14.54 12.25 -14.26
CA PRO A 32 15.62 11.66 -13.50
C PRO A 32 15.29 10.18 -13.42
N LEU A 33 16.11 9.34 -14.03
CA LEU A 33 15.99 7.87 -14.01
C LEU A 33 16.08 7.33 -12.56
N TYR A 34 16.00 8.18 -11.61
CA TYR A 34 15.93 8.00 -10.18
C TYR A 34 14.48 8.02 -9.74
N PRO A 35 14.09 7.06 -8.99
CA PRO A 35 14.74 5.87 -8.41
C PRO A 35 14.54 4.58 -9.22
N TYR A 36 13.99 4.66 -10.43
CA TYR A 36 13.50 3.52 -11.21
C TYR A 36 14.59 2.74 -11.96
N SER A 37 15.82 3.24 -11.93
CA SER A 37 16.98 2.59 -12.56
C SER A 37 17.72 1.62 -11.64
N LYS A 38 17.21 1.34 -10.43
CA LYS A 38 17.83 0.34 -9.56
C LYS A 38 17.64 -1.06 -10.13
N ASP A 39 18.74 -1.79 -10.26
CA ASP A 39 18.67 -3.23 -10.47
C ASP A 39 18.07 -3.89 -9.21
N LEU A 40 16.88 -4.47 -9.38
CA LEU A 40 16.18 -5.17 -8.32
C LEU A 40 16.41 -6.69 -8.35
N SER A 41 17.28 -7.19 -9.23
CA SER A 41 17.55 -8.62 -9.39
C SER A 41 18.08 -9.29 -8.10
N GLN A 42 18.70 -8.50 -7.22
CA GLN A 42 19.22 -8.95 -5.92
C GLN A 42 18.35 -8.46 -4.74
N THR A 43 17.11 -8.08 -5.01
CA THR A 43 16.20 -7.54 -3.99
C THR A 43 15.12 -8.56 -3.62
N LEU A 44 15.03 -8.90 -2.33
CA LEU A 44 13.94 -9.72 -1.82
C LEU A 44 12.67 -8.88 -1.67
N THR A 45 11.60 -9.28 -2.35
CA THR A 45 10.27 -8.67 -2.18
C THR A 45 9.33 -9.63 -1.47
N PHE A 46 8.63 -9.14 -0.42
CA PHE A 46 7.65 -9.92 0.32
C PHE A 46 6.53 -9.03 0.87
N LYS A 47 5.42 -9.65 1.28
CA LYS A 47 4.25 -8.94 1.81
C LYS A 47 4.08 -9.24 3.30
N VAL A 48 3.74 -8.21 4.07
CA VAL A 48 3.32 -8.32 5.47
C VAL A 48 1.92 -7.73 5.59
N MET A 49 0.99 -8.52 6.14
CA MET A 49 -0.35 -8.05 6.45
C MET A 49 -0.35 -7.49 7.87
N LEU A 50 -0.61 -6.20 8.01
CA LEU A 50 -0.69 -5.51 9.30
C LEU A 50 -2.03 -5.76 9.98
N ARG A 51 -3.10 -5.73 9.20
CA ARG A 51 -4.45 -6.02 9.66
C ARG A 51 -5.29 -6.59 8.52
N CYS A 52 -6.06 -7.62 8.81
CA CYS A 52 -7.11 -8.15 7.93
C CYS A 52 -8.48 -7.93 8.58
N ALA A 53 -9.53 -7.98 7.78
CA ALA A 53 -10.91 -7.77 8.22
C ALA A 53 -11.52 -8.97 8.98
N LEU A 54 -10.74 -9.90 9.47
CA LEU A 54 -11.25 -11.08 10.18
C LEU A 54 -11.65 -10.72 11.62
N PRO A 55 -12.80 -11.26 12.12
CA PRO A 55 -13.36 -10.87 13.42
C PRO A 55 -12.46 -11.07 14.63
N ASP A 56 -11.49 -12.00 14.53
CA ASP A 56 -10.61 -12.38 15.64
C ASP A 56 -9.21 -11.79 15.57
N GLN A 57 -9.01 -10.77 14.72
CA GLN A 57 -7.69 -10.20 14.55
C GLN A 57 -7.32 -9.20 15.64
N ILE A 58 -6.03 -9.24 15.95
CA ILE A 58 -5.39 -8.40 16.96
C ILE A 58 -5.68 -6.92 16.64
N SER A 59 -6.58 -6.33 17.41
CA SER A 59 -6.63 -4.88 17.58
C SER A 59 -5.38 -4.47 18.35
N ASN A 60 -4.69 -3.40 17.97
CA ASN A 60 -3.48 -2.87 18.60
C ASN A 60 -2.18 -3.59 18.23
N LEU A 61 -1.91 -3.74 16.92
CA LEU A 61 -0.62 -4.24 16.47
C LEU A 61 0.51 -3.28 16.90
N ASP A 62 1.46 -3.82 17.66
CA ASP A 62 2.69 -3.09 17.97
C ASP A 62 3.69 -3.23 16.80
N MET A 63 4.04 -2.11 16.19
CA MET A 63 4.97 -2.04 15.06
C MET A 63 6.38 -2.51 15.42
N SER A 64 6.72 -2.60 16.70
CA SER A 64 8.00 -3.20 17.14
C SER A 64 8.08 -4.69 16.83
N LEU A 65 6.94 -5.41 16.81
CA LEU A 65 6.90 -6.81 16.38
C LEU A 65 7.22 -6.94 14.90
N VAL A 66 6.65 -6.07 14.07
CA VAL A 66 6.94 -6.04 12.63
C VAL A 66 8.41 -5.68 12.39
N ALA A 67 8.92 -4.66 13.07
CA ALA A 67 10.34 -4.27 12.96
C ALA A 67 11.28 -5.42 13.37
N ASN A 68 10.95 -6.17 14.43
CA ASN A 68 11.72 -7.33 14.83
C ASN A 68 11.68 -8.45 13.77
N TYR A 69 10.53 -8.67 13.14
CA TYR A 69 10.41 -9.60 12.02
C TYR A 69 11.29 -9.18 10.84
N LEU A 70 11.29 -7.89 10.46
CA LEU A 70 12.16 -7.38 9.41
C LEU A 70 13.65 -7.55 9.76
N ARG A 71 14.02 -7.33 11.02
CA ARG A 71 15.38 -7.58 11.52
C ARG A 71 15.79 -9.05 11.38
N GLN A 72 14.89 -9.99 11.71
CA GLN A 72 15.16 -11.41 11.56
C GLN A 72 15.37 -11.81 10.09
N ILE A 73 14.53 -11.28 9.18
CA ILE A 73 14.70 -11.49 7.75
C ILE A 73 16.04 -10.92 7.29
N ASP A 74 16.44 -9.76 7.78
CA ASP A 74 17.72 -9.15 7.45
C ASP A 74 18.89 -10.05 7.86
N CYS A 75 18.85 -10.61 9.06
CA CYS A 75 19.86 -11.58 9.53
C CYS A 75 19.93 -12.82 8.64
N ILE A 76 18.78 -13.41 8.27
CA ILE A 76 18.72 -14.63 7.45
C ILE A 76 19.25 -14.35 6.03
N THR A 77 18.92 -13.18 5.49
CA THR A 77 19.29 -12.77 4.13
C THR A 77 20.65 -12.08 4.06
N ARG A 78 21.35 -11.96 5.18
CA ARG A 78 22.67 -11.30 5.28
C ARG A 78 22.68 -9.88 4.74
N GLY A 79 21.62 -9.11 5.02
CA GLY A 79 21.53 -7.70 4.71
C GLY A 79 21.26 -7.36 3.24
N ILE A 80 20.81 -8.30 2.40
CA ILE A 80 20.43 -7.94 1.01
C ILE A 80 19.34 -6.88 0.99
N PRO A 81 19.23 -6.07 -0.06
CA PRO A 81 18.12 -5.12 -0.20
C PRO A 81 16.77 -5.81 -0.16
N LYS A 82 15.81 -5.18 0.50
CA LYS A 82 14.44 -5.73 0.65
C LYS A 82 13.38 -4.69 0.34
N ILE A 83 12.27 -5.16 -0.23
CA ILE A 83 11.05 -4.39 -0.38
C ILE A 83 9.95 -5.16 0.37
N VAL A 84 9.36 -4.53 1.37
CA VAL A 84 8.18 -5.06 2.05
C VAL A 84 6.92 -4.33 1.60
N VAL A 85 5.94 -5.10 1.15
CA VAL A 85 4.60 -4.58 0.79
C VAL A 85 3.72 -4.70 2.02
N LEU A 86 3.34 -3.58 2.62
CA LEU A 86 2.47 -3.52 3.79
C LEU A 86 1.02 -3.50 3.34
N GLY A 87 0.26 -4.54 3.69
CA GLY A 87 -1.18 -4.63 3.47
C GLY A 87 -1.97 -4.35 4.73
N GLY A 88 -3.19 -3.82 4.60
CA GLY A 88 -4.08 -3.57 5.73
C GLY A 88 -3.59 -2.45 6.66
N PHE A 89 -2.96 -1.43 6.10
CA PHE A 89 -2.48 -0.27 6.85
C PHE A 89 -3.59 0.77 7.11
N GLN A 90 -4.64 0.75 6.29
CA GLN A 90 -5.78 1.66 6.40
C GLN A 90 -6.71 1.26 7.54
N GLN A 91 -7.55 2.21 7.94
CA GLN A 91 -8.57 1.99 8.98
C GLN A 91 -9.44 0.78 8.64
N ASN A 92 -9.76 -0.04 9.63
CA ASN A 92 -10.49 -1.30 9.54
C ASN A 92 -9.73 -2.45 8.82
N GLY A 93 -8.52 -2.22 8.28
CA GLY A 93 -7.68 -3.26 7.71
C GLY A 93 -7.83 -3.47 6.21
N HIS A 94 -7.27 -4.58 5.72
CA HIS A 94 -7.31 -4.96 4.31
C HIS A 94 -8.75 -5.21 3.85
N ASP A 95 -9.05 -4.77 2.64
CA ASP A 95 -10.39 -4.89 2.03
C ASP A 95 -11.48 -4.10 2.77
N HIS A 96 -11.09 -2.94 3.33
CA HIS A 96 -12.00 -1.96 3.89
C HIS A 96 -11.66 -0.56 3.38
N THR A 97 -12.62 0.35 3.44
CA THR A 97 -12.52 1.78 3.13
C THR A 97 -12.06 2.16 1.72
N TYR A 98 -11.71 1.19 0.85
CA TYR A 98 -11.30 1.51 -0.51
C TYR A 98 -12.37 2.30 -1.27
N PRO A 99 -11.97 3.23 -2.13
CA PRO A 99 -10.62 3.67 -2.46
C PRO A 99 -10.10 4.81 -1.57
N TRP A 100 -10.55 4.91 -0.33
CA TRP A 100 -10.09 5.90 0.63
C TRP A 100 -9.01 5.28 1.54
N TRP A 101 -7.74 5.61 1.29
CA TRP A 101 -6.60 5.06 2.03
C TRP A 101 -6.02 6.02 3.08
N ALA A 102 -6.58 7.23 3.19
CA ALA A 102 -6.00 8.30 4.01
C ALA A 102 -6.03 8.01 5.53
N PRO A 103 -7.06 7.43 6.14
CA PRO A 103 -6.97 7.09 7.54
C PRO A 103 -6.13 5.82 7.69
N VAL A 104 -4.92 5.99 8.25
CA VAL A 104 -4.15 4.87 8.78
C VAL A 104 -4.83 4.35 10.03
N ASP A 105 -4.82 3.04 10.22
CA ASP A 105 -5.46 2.40 11.38
C ASP A 105 -4.88 2.96 12.69
N ASP A 106 -5.74 3.57 13.49
CA ASP A 106 -5.40 4.26 14.74
C ASP A 106 -5.06 3.31 15.89
N SER A 107 -5.35 2.02 15.74
CA SER A 107 -5.00 0.98 16.71
C SER A 107 -3.52 0.59 16.68
N PHE A 108 -2.78 0.96 15.65
CA PHE A 108 -1.34 0.69 15.58
C PHE A 108 -0.59 1.44 16.67
N THR A 109 0.38 0.75 17.28
CA THR A 109 1.24 1.33 18.32
C THR A 109 2.72 1.16 17.97
N ALA A 110 3.57 2.03 18.54
CA ALA A 110 5.02 1.92 18.42
C ALA A 110 5.70 2.54 19.66
N PRO A 111 7.00 2.26 19.90
CA PRO A 111 7.76 2.85 20.99
C PRO A 111 7.64 4.38 21.05
N GLY A 112 7.66 4.93 22.27
CA GLY A 112 7.50 6.38 22.47
C GLY A 112 6.06 6.86 22.40
N ARG A 113 5.08 6.00 22.70
CA ARG A 113 3.63 6.28 22.71
C ARG A 113 3.05 6.70 21.36
N ARG A 114 3.71 6.33 20.26
CA ARG A 114 3.22 6.60 18.89
C ARG A 114 2.02 5.73 18.59
N LYS A 115 1.05 6.30 17.87
CA LYS A 115 -0.16 5.61 17.44
C LYS A 115 -0.47 5.89 15.98
N GLY A 116 -1.26 4.99 15.35
CA GLY A 116 -1.77 5.16 14.01
C GLY A 116 -0.68 5.51 13.00
N LYS A 117 -0.85 6.60 12.29
CA LYS A 117 0.09 7.09 11.28
C LYS A 117 1.52 7.27 11.81
N GLU A 118 1.67 7.77 13.04
CA GLU A 118 3.01 7.97 13.65
C GLU A 118 3.71 6.64 13.93
N ALA A 119 2.95 5.61 14.32
CA ALA A 119 3.48 4.27 14.51
C ALA A 119 3.93 3.66 13.18
N LEU A 120 3.17 3.85 12.11
CA LEU A 120 3.52 3.38 10.77
C LEU A 120 4.76 4.10 10.25
N ILE A 121 4.86 5.41 10.40
CA ILE A 121 6.06 6.19 10.02
C ILE A 121 7.29 5.68 10.80
N TRP A 122 7.14 5.43 12.10
CA TRP A 122 8.22 4.86 12.91
C TRP A 122 8.69 3.52 12.35
N LEU A 123 7.77 2.62 11.96
CA LEU A 123 8.13 1.34 11.35
C LEU A 123 8.92 1.55 10.05
N MET A 124 8.49 2.48 9.20
CA MET A 124 9.17 2.77 7.93
C MET A 124 10.61 3.27 8.15
N GLU A 125 10.83 4.11 9.17
CA GLU A 125 12.18 4.58 9.52
C GLU A 125 13.02 3.46 10.13
N GLU A 126 12.43 2.64 11.00
CA GLU A 126 13.11 1.50 11.60
C GLU A 126 13.53 0.46 10.55
N ALA A 127 12.68 0.19 9.56
CA ALA A 127 12.94 -0.76 8.47
C ALA A 127 14.19 -0.40 7.65
N LYS A 128 14.51 0.88 7.51
CA LYS A 128 15.72 1.34 6.80
C LYS A 128 17.00 0.79 7.41
N LYS A 129 17.03 0.58 8.74
CA LYS A 129 18.18 0.01 9.46
C LYS A 129 18.47 -1.44 9.03
N TYR A 130 17.48 -2.10 8.44
CA TYR A 130 17.53 -3.48 7.97
C TYR A 130 17.54 -3.55 6.43
N ASN A 131 18.04 -2.50 5.77
CA ASN A 131 18.07 -2.41 4.30
C ASN A 131 16.72 -2.76 3.65
N THR A 132 15.63 -2.30 4.27
CA THR A 132 14.26 -2.61 3.87
C THR A 132 13.50 -1.33 3.52
N THR A 133 12.96 -1.28 2.30
CA THR A 133 12.04 -0.23 1.84
C THR A 133 10.61 -0.70 2.05
N CYS A 134 9.80 0.09 2.75
CA CYS A 134 8.37 -0.16 2.89
C CYS A 134 7.60 0.44 1.72
N THR A 135 6.66 -0.31 1.21
CA THR A 135 5.65 0.10 0.23
C THR A 135 4.28 -0.39 0.67
N PHE A 136 3.23 0.04 0.00
CA PHE A 136 1.86 -0.25 0.42
C PHE A 136 1.11 -1.09 -0.61
N HIS A 137 0.30 -2.02 -0.12
CA HIS A 137 -0.70 -2.68 -0.93
C HIS A 137 -1.92 -1.78 -1.05
N VAL A 138 -2.24 -1.38 -2.26
CA VAL A 138 -3.43 -0.62 -2.58
C VAL A 138 -4.20 -1.34 -3.69
N ASN A 139 -5.53 -1.32 -3.60
CA ASN A 139 -6.42 -1.86 -4.61
C ASN A 139 -7.26 -0.72 -5.21
N PRO A 140 -6.94 -0.23 -6.41
CA PRO A 140 -7.65 0.88 -7.02
C PRO A 140 -8.96 0.48 -7.72
N PHE A 141 -9.28 -0.82 -7.76
CA PHE A 141 -10.43 -1.33 -8.51
C PHE A 141 -11.65 -1.65 -7.63
N ASP A 142 -11.45 -1.82 -6.32
CA ASP A 142 -12.52 -2.13 -5.39
C ASP A 142 -13.07 -0.86 -4.73
N ALA A 143 -14.38 -0.86 -4.48
CA ALA A 143 -15.04 0.15 -3.67
C ALA A 143 -15.88 -0.54 -2.59
N TYR A 144 -15.72 -0.07 -1.35
CA TYR A 144 -16.43 -0.60 -0.19
C TYR A 144 -17.38 0.44 0.38
N MET A 145 -18.52 -0.04 0.88
CA MET A 145 -19.59 0.81 1.41
C MET A 145 -19.20 1.55 2.69
N ASP A 146 -18.15 1.10 3.37
CA ASP A 146 -17.59 1.75 4.55
C ASP A 146 -16.54 2.84 4.21
N SER A 147 -16.31 3.09 2.93
CA SER A 147 -15.47 4.20 2.48
C SER A 147 -16.17 5.55 2.69
N GLU A 148 -15.46 6.52 3.24
CA GLU A 148 -15.94 7.92 3.32
C GLU A 148 -16.27 8.52 1.94
N LYS A 149 -15.72 7.93 0.88
CA LYS A 149 -15.96 8.36 -0.51
C LYS A 149 -17.10 7.61 -1.19
N TRP A 150 -17.75 6.67 -0.51
CA TRP A 150 -18.82 5.86 -1.12
C TRP A 150 -19.92 6.70 -1.74
N ASN A 151 -20.50 7.65 -0.97
CA ASN A 151 -21.58 8.50 -1.46
C ASN A 151 -21.16 9.33 -2.67
N PHE A 152 -19.92 9.88 -2.64
CA PHE A 152 -19.40 10.63 -3.78
C PHE A 152 -19.35 9.79 -5.06
N TYR A 153 -18.90 8.53 -4.96
CA TYR A 153 -18.84 7.64 -6.12
C TYR A 153 -20.25 7.23 -6.60
N GLU A 154 -21.17 7.03 -5.67
CA GLU A 154 -22.54 6.67 -6.01
C GLU A 154 -23.30 7.83 -6.68
N GLU A 155 -23.21 9.03 -6.14
CA GLU A 155 -23.84 10.24 -6.65
C GLU A 155 -23.30 10.66 -8.02
N ASN A 156 -22.07 10.35 -8.34
CA ASN A 156 -21.40 10.68 -9.61
C ASN A 156 -21.36 9.52 -10.60
N ASP A 157 -22.10 8.43 -10.33
CA ASP A 157 -22.19 7.23 -11.18
C ASP A 157 -20.82 6.62 -11.55
N LEU A 158 -19.89 6.62 -10.58
CA LEU A 158 -18.53 6.10 -10.75
C LEU A 158 -18.42 4.63 -10.35
N LEU A 159 -19.47 4.03 -9.82
CA LEU A 159 -19.51 2.62 -9.43
C LEU A 159 -20.00 1.75 -10.59
N CYS A 160 -19.20 0.73 -10.96
CA CYS A 160 -19.72 -0.33 -11.83
C CYS A 160 -20.84 -1.08 -11.13
N ARG A 161 -22.00 -1.14 -11.77
CA ARG A 161 -23.16 -1.90 -11.33
C ARG A 161 -23.31 -3.11 -12.24
N ASN A 162 -23.24 -4.30 -11.64
CA ASN A 162 -23.58 -5.56 -12.34
C ASN A 162 -25.07 -5.75 -12.32
#